data_8463ad1216234f2e6b8181ffd8eabc20
#
_entry.id   8463ad1216234f2e6b8181ffd8eabc20
#
_cell.length_a   1.000
_cell.length_b   1.000
_cell.length_c   1.000
_cell.angle_alpha   90.00
_cell.angle_beta   90.00
_cell.angle_gamma   90.00
#
_symmetry.space_group_name_H-M   'P 1'
#
loop_
_entity.id
_entity.type
_entity.pdbx_description
1 polymer ?
#
loop_
_entity_poly.entity_id
_entity_poly.type
_entity_poly.pdbx_seq_one_letter_code
_entity_poly.pdbx_strand_id
1 'polypeptide(L)'
;MPAAAQSRFEVLVVDDEPETCDVLAEHCRARGLDVSVAQDGRAAISAIDRNATRFGLILTDLHLPGADGFEVLKTALRANPSCYVVMMTGYATLDSALRAVREGAYDYLPKPFSLGQLDVVIARVRDRMALEQENRELLRQTTGGSAQSPTSPAGLAWRLDAIEERLTAIEALLRAMKSEA
;
A
#
# COMPACT_ATOMS: atom_id res chain seq x y z
N MET A 1 -22.98 -18.18 -11.53
CA MET A 1 -22.30 -17.45 -10.46
C MET A 1 -21.84 -16.12 -11.05
N PRO A 2 -22.40 -14.95 -10.68
CA PRO A 2 -21.85 -13.69 -11.14
C PRO A 2 -20.46 -13.56 -10.54
N ALA A 3 -19.44 -13.37 -11.39
CA ALA A 3 -18.11 -13.00 -10.96
C ALA A 3 -18.24 -11.75 -10.08
N ALA A 4 -17.81 -11.85 -8.82
CA ALA A 4 -17.76 -10.72 -7.92
C ALA A 4 -17.09 -9.58 -8.69
N ALA A 5 -17.75 -8.43 -8.77
CA ALA A 5 -17.19 -7.23 -9.37
C ALA A 5 -15.89 -6.94 -8.62
N GLN A 6 -14.77 -7.35 -9.22
CA GLN A 6 -13.45 -7.10 -8.64
C GLN A 6 -13.34 -5.59 -8.57
N SER A 7 -13.23 -5.06 -7.37
CA SER A 7 -13.03 -3.63 -7.14
C SER A 7 -11.82 -3.19 -7.95
N ARG A 8 -12.09 -2.54 -9.10
CA ARG A 8 -11.03 -1.96 -9.91
C ARG A 8 -10.50 -0.75 -9.15
N PHE A 9 -9.29 -0.84 -8.68
CA PHE A 9 -8.54 0.27 -8.13
C PHE A 9 -7.31 0.49 -8.99
N GLU A 10 -6.83 1.70 -9.00
CA GLU A 10 -5.60 2.03 -9.72
C GLU A 10 -4.40 1.90 -8.78
N VAL A 11 -3.30 1.39 -9.33
CA VAL A 11 -2.00 1.31 -8.68
C VAL A 11 -1.12 2.45 -9.16
N LEU A 12 -0.51 3.19 -8.23
CA LEU A 12 0.58 4.10 -8.55
C LEU A 12 1.91 3.41 -8.22
N VAL A 13 2.75 3.25 -9.24
CA VAL A 13 4.12 2.76 -9.08
C VAL A 13 5.06 3.96 -9.06
N VAL A 14 5.89 4.07 -8.03
CA VAL A 14 6.85 5.17 -7.84
C VAL A 14 8.24 4.61 -7.63
N ASP A 15 9.10 4.79 -8.59
CA ASP A 15 10.49 4.32 -8.56
C ASP A 15 11.32 5.19 -9.53
N ASP A 16 12.54 5.55 -9.18
CA ASP A 16 13.41 6.35 -10.04
C ASP A 16 14.09 5.51 -11.14
N GLU A 17 14.03 4.18 -11.01
CA GLU A 17 14.49 3.25 -12.03
C GLU A 17 13.36 2.95 -13.04
N PRO A 18 13.46 3.41 -14.31
CA PRO A 18 12.42 3.17 -15.31
C PRO A 18 12.14 1.68 -15.55
N GLU A 19 13.18 0.84 -15.55
CA GLU A 19 13.06 -0.61 -15.76
C GLU A 19 12.23 -1.26 -14.64
N THR A 20 12.45 -0.85 -13.38
CA THR A 20 11.66 -1.31 -12.24
C THR A 20 10.20 -0.88 -12.38
N CYS A 21 9.97 0.37 -12.76
CA CYS A 21 8.63 0.87 -13.06
C CYS A 21 7.91 0.04 -14.12
N ASP A 22 8.59 -0.25 -15.24
CA ASP A 22 8.01 -0.99 -16.37
C ASP A 22 7.65 -2.41 -15.96
N VAL A 23 8.55 -3.13 -15.29
CA VAL A 23 8.31 -4.50 -14.80
C VAL A 23 7.13 -4.55 -13.84
N LEU A 24 7.07 -3.65 -12.84
CA LEU A 24 6.00 -3.62 -11.87
C LEU A 24 4.66 -3.23 -12.51
N ALA A 25 4.68 -2.25 -13.42
CA ALA A 25 3.48 -1.81 -14.13
C ALA A 25 2.92 -2.90 -15.03
N GLU A 26 3.76 -3.58 -15.81
CA GLU A 26 3.34 -4.70 -16.65
C GLU A 26 2.75 -5.83 -15.81
N HIS A 27 3.42 -6.18 -14.71
CA HIS A 27 2.97 -7.21 -13.79
C HIS A 27 1.58 -6.91 -13.18
N CYS A 28 1.36 -5.67 -12.75
CA CYS A 28 0.06 -5.24 -12.21
C CYS A 28 -1.03 -5.21 -13.29
N ARG A 29 -0.72 -4.73 -14.51
CA ARG A 29 -1.65 -4.72 -15.65
C ARG A 29 -2.06 -6.14 -16.06
N ALA A 30 -1.13 -7.09 -16.06
CA ALA A 30 -1.42 -8.51 -16.34
C ALA A 30 -2.40 -9.12 -15.35
N ARG A 31 -2.60 -8.50 -14.17
CA ARG A 31 -3.59 -8.87 -13.14
C ARG A 31 -4.88 -8.04 -13.21
N GLY A 32 -5.06 -7.30 -14.30
CA GLY A 32 -6.27 -6.51 -14.54
C GLY A 32 -6.36 -5.23 -13.69
N LEU A 33 -5.23 -4.71 -13.22
CA LEU A 33 -5.15 -3.44 -12.50
C LEU A 33 -4.83 -2.31 -13.48
N ASP A 34 -5.44 -1.15 -13.26
CA ASP A 34 -5.02 0.08 -13.91
C ASP A 34 -3.75 0.60 -13.21
N VAL A 35 -2.79 1.12 -13.96
CA VAL A 35 -1.48 1.50 -13.41
C VAL A 35 -1.03 2.84 -13.95
N SER A 36 -0.72 3.75 -13.05
CA SER A 36 0.05 4.96 -13.29
C SER A 36 1.48 4.79 -12.77
N VAL A 37 2.41 5.52 -13.37
CA VAL A 37 3.83 5.50 -13.00
C VAL A 37 4.31 6.91 -12.71
N ALA A 38 5.16 7.06 -11.70
CA ALA A 38 5.92 8.28 -11.42
C ALA A 38 7.38 7.90 -11.16
N GLN A 39 8.32 8.68 -11.69
CA GLN A 39 9.76 8.40 -11.57
C GLN A 39 10.46 9.25 -10.51
N ASP A 40 9.71 10.05 -9.76
CA ASP A 40 10.20 10.82 -8.63
C ASP A 40 9.08 11.09 -7.63
N GLY A 41 9.45 11.43 -6.39
CA GLY A 41 8.49 11.65 -5.32
C GLY A 41 7.60 12.88 -5.54
N ARG A 42 8.07 13.93 -6.22
CA ARG A 42 7.26 15.13 -6.50
C ARG A 42 6.19 14.85 -7.54
N ALA A 43 6.54 14.08 -8.59
CA ALA A 43 5.59 13.63 -9.58
C ALA A 43 4.50 12.76 -8.96
N ALA A 44 4.88 11.85 -8.04
CA ALA A 44 3.96 11.01 -7.28
C ALA A 44 3.01 11.86 -6.42
N ILE A 45 3.54 12.79 -5.62
CA ILE A 45 2.76 13.71 -4.78
C ILE A 45 1.80 14.53 -5.65
N SER A 46 2.26 15.08 -6.77
CA SER A 46 1.41 15.83 -7.71
C SER A 46 0.29 14.98 -8.31
N ALA A 47 0.54 13.69 -8.57
CA ALA A 47 -0.48 12.76 -9.05
C ALA A 47 -1.54 12.47 -7.98
N ILE A 48 -1.12 12.28 -6.73
CA ILE A 48 -1.99 12.05 -5.57
C ILE A 48 -2.86 13.29 -5.30
N ASP A 49 -2.27 14.48 -5.25
CA ASP A 49 -2.99 15.73 -4.95
C ASP A 49 -4.04 16.07 -6.02
N ARG A 50 -3.80 15.72 -7.29
CA ARG A 50 -4.77 15.92 -8.37
C ARG A 50 -6.01 15.04 -8.26
N ASN A 51 -5.90 13.85 -7.69
CA ASN A 51 -7.02 12.94 -7.51
C ASN A 51 -6.74 11.94 -6.37
N ALA A 52 -7.03 12.37 -5.16
CA ALA A 52 -6.77 11.63 -3.94
C ALA A 52 -7.44 10.24 -3.86
N THR A 53 -8.60 10.08 -4.49
CA THR A 53 -9.38 8.84 -4.40
C THR A 53 -9.07 7.85 -5.52
N ARG A 54 -8.23 8.23 -6.48
CA ARG A 54 -7.91 7.42 -7.65
C ARG A 54 -7.12 6.16 -7.30
N PHE A 55 -6.13 6.33 -6.43
CA PHE A 55 -5.21 5.26 -6.09
C PHE A 55 -5.69 4.46 -4.89
N GLY A 56 -5.91 3.16 -5.09
CA GLY A 56 -6.18 2.22 -4.00
C GLY A 56 -4.91 1.59 -3.44
N LEU A 57 -3.86 1.47 -4.27
CA LEU A 57 -2.55 0.95 -3.89
C LEU A 57 -1.45 1.85 -4.45
N ILE A 58 -0.45 2.14 -3.64
CA ILE A 58 0.77 2.84 -4.05
C ILE A 58 1.96 1.94 -3.70
N LEU A 59 2.79 1.64 -4.69
CA LEU A 59 4.07 0.99 -4.54
C LEU A 59 5.14 2.06 -4.69
N THR A 60 5.87 2.38 -3.63
CA THR A 60 6.85 3.48 -3.68
C THR A 60 8.22 3.04 -3.20
N ASP A 61 9.27 3.40 -3.95
CA ASP A 61 10.61 3.31 -3.39
C ASP A 61 10.76 4.29 -2.22
N LEU A 62 11.60 3.94 -1.28
CA LEU A 62 11.96 4.78 -0.15
C LEU A 62 12.87 5.94 -0.58
N HIS A 63 13.86 5.65 -1.45
CA HIS A 63 14.87 6.60 -1.88
C HIS A 63 14.54 7.16 -3.28
N LEU A 64 13.82 8.24 -3.31
CA LEU A 64 13.39 8.91 -4.54
C LEU A 64 14.01 10.30 -4.65
N PRO A 65 14.30 10.78 -5.84
CA PRO A 65 14.68 12.17 -6.04
C PRO A 65 13.50 13.11 -5.76
N GLY A 66 13.80 14.30 -5.26
CA GLY A 66 12.84 15.38 -5.08
C GLY A 66 11.99 15.33 -3.81
N ALA A 67 11.40 14.19 -3.50
CA ALA A 67 10.69 13.90 -2.25
C ALA A 67 10.85 12.43 -1.94
N ASP A 68 11.10 12.06 -0.69
CA ASP A 68 11.32 10.65 -0.32
C ASP A 68 9.99 9.86 -0.26
N GLY A 69 10.10 8.53 -0.21
CA GLY A 69 8.93 7.64 -0.14
C GLY A 69 8.08 7.84 1.11
N PHE A 70 8.64 8.37 2.21
CA PHE A 70 7.86 8.70 3.40
C PHE A 70 7.00 9.95 3.19
N GLU A 71 7.46 10.92 2.39
CA GLU A 71 6.65 12.09 2.01
C GLU A 71 5.50 11.67 1.10
N VAL A 72 5.75 10.73 0.17
CA VAL A 72 4.70 10.11 -0.67
C VAL A 72 3.68 9.39 0.22
N LEU A 73 4.12 8.54 1.16
CA LEU A 73 3.27 7.83 2.12
C LEU A 73 2.36 8.79 2.90
N LYS A 74 2.94 9.82 3.52
CA LYS A 74 2.19 10.82 4.30
C LYS A 74 1.17 11.55 3.45
N THR A 75 1.55 11.95 2.24
CA THR A 75 0.64 12.63 1.33
C THR A 75 -0.51 11.72 0.91
N ALA A 76 -0.22 10.47 0.57
CA ALA A 76 -1.23 9.49 0.20
C ALA A 76 -2.25 9.26 1.31
N LEU A 77 -1.79 8.98 2.53
CA LEU A 77 -2.68 8.69 3.67
C LEU A 77 -3.46 9.92 4.14
N ARG A 78 -2.89 11.13 4.02
CA ARG A 78 -3.60 12.38 4.29
C ARG A 78 -4.71 12.63 3.27
N ALA A 79 -4.43 12.37 1.98
CA ALA A 79 -5.36 12.60 0.89
C ALA A 79 -6.45 11.52 0.81
N ASN A 80 -6.09 10.26 1.06
CA ASN A 80 -7.00 9.12 1.10
C ASN A 80 -6.57 8.14 2.21
N PRO A 81 -7.18 8.19 3.41
CA PRO A 81 -6.86 7.26 4.51
C PRO A 81 -7.15 5.79 4.19
N SER A 82 -7.93 5.49 3.16
CA SER A 82 -8.22 4.13 2.69
C SER A 82 -7.23 3.65 1.61
N CYS A 83 -6.22 4.43 1.26
CA CYS A 83 -5.18 4.02 0.34
C CYS A 83 -4.18 3.08 1.03
N TYR A 84 -3.78 2.03 0.35
CA TYR A 84 -2.72 1.13 0.81
C TYR A 84 -1.39 1.57 0.20
N VAL A 85 -0.40 1.81 1.06
CA VAL A 85 0.94 2.21 0.61
C VAL A 85 1.94 1.14 1.01
N VAL A 86 2.66 0.61 0.03
CA VAL A 86 3.72 -0.38 0.19
C VAL A 86 5.06 0.28 -0.10
N MET A 87 5.95 0.24 0.87
CA MET A 87 7.30 0.78 0.73
C MET A 87 8.22 -0.28 0.12
N MET A 88 8.97 0.08 -0.90
CA MET A 88 10.01 -0.77 -1.51
C MET A 88 11.37 -0.14 -1.23
N THR A 89 12.42 -0.92 -1.00
CA THR A 89 13.76 -0.35 -0.84
C THR A 89 14.89 -1.37 -0.97
N GLY A 90 15.98 -0.97 -1.61
CA GLY A 90 17.23 -1.73 -1.64
C GLY A 90 18.08 -1.62 -0.36
N TYR A 91 17.76 -0.64 0.50
CA TYR A 91 18.48 -0.39 1.75
C TYR A 91 17.58 -0.61 2.95
N ALA A 92 17.09 -1.86 3.09
CA ALA A 92 16.23 -2.23 4.19
C ALA A 92 16.99 -2.22 5.52
N THR A 93 16.51 -1.43 6.48
CA THR A 93 16.99 -1.42 7.86
C THR A 93 15.81 -1.63 8.81
N LEU A 94 16.08 -2.12 10.01
CA LEU A 94 15.04 -2.24 11.03
C LEU A 94 14.38 -0.89 11.33
N ASP A 95 15.18 0.18 11.40
CA ASP A 95 14.69 1.53 11.69
C ASP A 95 13.76 2.06 10.59
N SER A 96 14.11 1.85 9.30
CA SER A 96 13.26 2.27 8.19
C SER A 96 11.95 1.46 8.12
N ALA A 97 12.01 0.16 8.42
CA ALA A 97 10.82 -0.69 8.47
C ALA A 97 9.90 -0.30 9.64
N LEU A 98 10.44 -0.09 10.84
CA LEU A 98 9.68 0.37 12.00
C LEU A 98 9.07 1.76 11.77
N ARG A 99 9.81 2.66 11.13
CA ARG A 99 9.30 3.98 10.75
C ARG A 99 8.14 3.85 9.76
N ALA A 100 8.27 3.02 8.71
CA ALA A 100 7.20 2.81 7.73
C ALA A 100 5.90 2.34 8.40
N VAL A 101 5.99 1.36 9.30
CA VAL A 101 4.84 0.87 10.06
C VAL A 101 4.22 1.97 10.93
N ARG A 102 5.02 2.73 11.67
CA ARG A 102 4.53 3.84 12.53
C ARG A 102 3.87 4.94 11.72
N GLU A 103 4.36 5.23 10.53
CA GLU A 103 3.79 6.22 9.61
C GLU A 103 2.59 5.70 8.81
N GLY A 104 2.22 4.42 8.99
CA GLY A 104 1.01 3.81 8.44
C GLY A 104 1.17 3.12 7.09
N ALA A 105 2.39 2.77 6.69
CA ALA A 105 2.59 1.93 5.52
C ALA A 105 1.86 0.60 5.68
N TYR A 106 1.25 0.15 4.58
CA TYR A 106 0.54 -1.13 4.55
C TYR A 106 1.50 -2.31 4.59
N ASP A 107 2.60 -2.27 3.88
CA ASP A 107 3.64 -3.30 3.85
C ASP A 107 4.99 -2.68 3.51
N TYR A 108 6.06 -3.49 3.67
CA TYR A 108 7.43 -3.08 3.41
C TYR A 108 8.17 -4.21 2.69
N LEU A 109 8.62 -3.98 1.46
CA LEU A 109 9.26 -4.96 0.60
C LEU A 109 10.75 -4.62 0.40
N PRO A 110 11.67 -5.37 1.02
CA PRO A 110 13.09 -5.26 0.71
C PRO A 110 13.39 -5.68 -0.73
N LYS A 111 14.08 -4.85 -1.51
CA LYS A 111 14.63 -5.21 -2.81
C LYS A 111 15.94 -6.03 -2.60
N PRO A 112 16.21 -7.09 -3.40
CA PRO A 112 15.35 -7.61 -4.46
C PRO A 112 14.19 -8.46 -3.91
N PHE A 113 12.99 -8.29 -4.44
CA PHE A 113 11.84 -9.12 -4.15
C PHE A 113 11.33 -9.80 -5.42
N SER A 114 10.68 -10.95 -5.26
CA SER A 114 10.07 -11.66 -6.37
C SER A 114 8.70 -11.07 -6.72
N LEU A 115 8.29 -11.19 -7.99
CA LEU A 115 6.95 -10.82 -8.41
C LEU A 115 5.86 -11.64 -7.68
N GLY A 116 6.20 -12.86 -7.22
CA GLY A 116 5.30 -13.66 -6.37
C GLY A 116 5.05 -13.03 -5.00
N GLN A 117 6.04 -12.34 -4.41
CA GLN A 117 5.83 -11.60 -3.16
C GLN A 117 4.91 -10.39 -3.39
N LEU A 118 5.05 -9.70 -4.53
CA LEU A 118 4.13 -8.64 -4.91
C LEU A 118 2.70 -9.17 -5.12
N ASP A 119 2.55 -10.38 -5.69
CA ASP A 119 1.24 -11.02 -5.83
C ASP A 119 0.54 -11.25 -4.50
N VAL A 120 1.28 -11.69 -3.49
CA VAL A 120 0.75 -11.87 -2.14
C VAL A 120 0.26 -10.54 -1.56
N VAL A 121 1.02 -9.46 -1.76
CA VAL A 121 0.63 -8.13 -1.30
C VAL A 121 -0.64 -7.66 -2.02
N ILE A 122 -0.69 -7.78 -3.35
CA ILE A 122 -1.86 -7.39 -4.16
C ILE A 122 -3.11 -8.17 -3.72
N ALA A 123 -2.97 -9.49 -3.51
CA ALA A 123 -4.06 -10.32 -3.05
C ALA A 123 -4.61 -9.86 -1.69
N ARG A 124 -3.73 -9.63 -0.72
CA ARG A 124 -4.10 -9.11 0.62
C ARG A 124 -4.80 -7.76 0.55
N VAL A 125 -4.33 -6.86 -0.30
CA VAL A 125 -4.97 -5.54 -0.51
C VAL A 125 -6.38 -5.72 -1.09
N ARG A 126 -6.55 -6.59 -2.09
CA ARG A 126 -7.88 -6.89 -2.67
C ARG A 126 -8.85 -7.47 -1.66
N ASP A 127 -8.41 -8.46 -0.90
CA ASP A 127 -9.25 -9.09 0.12
C ASP A 127 -9.67 -8.07 1.18
N ARG A 128 -8.74 -7.20 1.58
CA ARG A 128 -9.01 -6.16 2.55
C ARG A 128 -10.01 -5.13 2.04
N MET A 129 -9.84 -4.66 0.81
CA MET A 129 -10.78 -3.74 0.16
C MET A 129 -12.17 -4.33 0.04
N ALA A 130 -12.26 -5.62 -0.31
CA ALA A 130 -13.55 -6.33 -0.41
C ALA A 130 -14.26 -6.38 0.95
N LEU A 131 -13.55 -6.75 2.02
CA LEU A 131 -14.09 -6.77 3.39
C LEU A 131 -14.53 -5.38 3.87
N GLU A 132 -13.77 -4.33 3.57
CA GLU A 132 -14.13 -2.95 3.93
C GLU A 132 -15.37 -2.46 3.16
N GLN A 133 -15.53 -2.90 1.92
CA GLN A 133 -16.71 -2.58 1.12
C GLN A 133 -17.95 -3.31 1.66
N GLU A 134 -17.84 -4.59 1.98
CA GLU A 134 -18.91 -5.38 2.57
C GLU A 134 -19.35 -4.80 3.92
N ASN A 135 -18.41 -4.48 4.80
CA ASN A 135 -18.70 -3.85 6.08
C ASN A 135 -19.43 -2.49 5.92
N ARG A 136 -19.02 -1.67 4.96
CA ARG A 136 -19.70 -0.41 4.65
C ARG A 136 -21.12 -0.62 4.18
N GLU A 137 -21.35 -1.64 3.37
CA GLU A 137 -22.68 -1.96 2.87
C GLU A 137 -23.60 -2.46 3.99
N LEU A 138 -23.11 -3.36 4.84
CA LEU A 138 -23.84 -3.86 6.03
C LEU A 138 -24.20 -2.73 7.00
N LEU A 139 -23.27 -1.81 7.25
CA LEU A 139 -23.51 -0.64 8.09
C LEU A 139 -24.57 0.30 7.49
N ARG A 140 -24.62 0.49 6.19
CA ARG A 140 -25.65 1.27 5.51
C ARG A 140 -27.03 0.62 5.62
N GLN A 141 -27.10 -0.71 5.58
CA GLN A 141 -28.36 -1.44 5.71
C GLN A 141 -28.90 -1.46 7.16
N THR A 142 -28.01 -1.47 8.16
CA THR A 142 -28.39 -1.52 9.58
C THR A 142 -28.65 -0.15 10.22
N THR A 143 -28.05 0.91 9.68
CA THR A 143 -28.09 2.24 10.30
C THR A 143 -28.78 3.24 9.35
N GLY A 144 -30.06 3.18 9.15
CA GLY A 144 -30.78 4.12 8.27
C GLY A 144 -30.26 5.57 8.30
N GLY A 145 -29.14 5.84 7.65
CA GLY A 145 -28.70 7.17 7.23
C GLY A 145 -27.81 7.98 8.20
N SER A 146 -26.86 7.40 8.91
CA SER A 146 -25.76 8.20 9.47
C SER A 146 -24.41 7.58 9.17
N ALA A 147 -23.69 8.20 8.24
CA ALA A 147 -22.33 7.82 7.88
C ALA A 147 -21.38 8.08 9.08
N GLN A 148 -20.88 7.01 9.69
CA GLN A 148 -19.77 7.13 10.62
C GLN A 148 -18.45 7.19 9.80
N SER A 149 -17.69 8.26 10.04
CA SER A 149 -16.38 8.52 9.44
C SER A 149 -15.37 7.40 9.73
N PRO A 150 -14.38 7.14 8.85
CA PRO A 150 -13.34 6.12 9.01
C PRO A 150 -12.39 6.33 10.21
N THR A 151 -12.60 7.35 11.02
CA THR A 151 -11.87 7.66 12.26
C THR A 151 -12.51 7.08 13.51
N SER A 152 -13.47 6.13 13.39
CA SER A 152 -14.07 5.47 14.55
C SER A 152 -13.02 4.62 15.31
N PRO A 153 -13.14 4.48 16.67
CA PRO A 153 -12.23 3.66 17.48
C PRO A 153 -12.10 2.22 17.00
N ALA A 154 -13.14 1.65 16.39
CA ALA A 154 -13.10 0.33 15.78
C ALA A 154 -12.22 0.28 14.50
N GLY A 155 -12.13 1.39 13.77
CA GLY A 155 -11.24 1.53 12.61
C GLY A 155 -9.75 1.66 12.99
N LEU A 156 -9.45 2.08 14.22
CA LEU A 156 -8.08 2.18 14.74
C LEU A 156 -7.60 0.88 15.40
N ALA A 157 -8.47 0.12 16.04
CA ALA A 157 -8.12 -1.11 16.75
C ALA A 157 -7.52 -2.16 15.80
N TRP A 158 -8.13 -2.39 14.65
CA TRP A 158 -7.60 -3.35 13.68
C TRP A 158 -6.25 -2.92 13.04
N ARG A 159 -5.99 -1.60 13.00
CA ARG A 159 -4.68 -1.09 12.53
C ARG A 159 -3.57 -1.45 13.51
N LEU A 160 -3.86 -1.49 14.81
CA LEU A 160 -2.90 -1.90 15.84
C LEU A 160 -2.60 -3.40 15.75
N ASP A 161 -3.61 -4.25 15.62
CA ASP A 161 -3.44 -5.71 15.48
C ASP A 161 -2.65 -6.05 14.20
N ALA A 162 -2.98 -5.39 13.08
CA ALA A 162 -2.24 -5.57 11.83
C ALA A 162 -0.79 -5.04 11.90
N ILE A 163 -0.51 -4.04 12.74
CA ILE A 163 0.84 -3.53 12.99
C ILE A 163 1.66 -4.55 13.78
N GLU A 164 1.11 -5.17 14.81
CA GLU A 164 1.80 -6.18 15.62
C GLU A 164 2.16 -7.43 14.82
N GLU A 165 1.23 -7.97 14.02
CA GLU A 165 1.51 -9.10 13.13
C GLU A 165 2.63 -8.78 12.12
N ARG A 166 2.66 -7.56 11.59
CA ARG A 166 3.67 -7.14 10.62
C ARG A 166 5.04 -6.87 11.23
N LEU A 167 5.08 -6.31 12.43
CA LEU A 167 6.33 -6.15 13.17
C LEU A 167 6.99 -7.51 13.37
N THR A 168 6.23 -8.52 13.75
CA THR A 168 6.72 -9.90 13.92
C THR A 168 7.24 -10.49 12.60
N ALA A 169 6.53 -10.27 11.48
CA ALA A 169 6.95 -10.75 10.18
C ALA A 169 8.22 -10.03 9.65
N ILE A 170 8.31 -8.72 9.85
CA ILE A 170 9.49 -7.92 9.47
C ILE A 170 10.69 -8.30 10.31
N GLU A 171 10.53 -8.50 11.62
CA GLU A 171 11.61 -8.99 12.49
C GLU A 171 12.11 -10.38 12.08
N ALA A 172 11.22 -11.27 11.68
CA ALA A 172 11.58 -12.60 11.20
C ALA A 172 12.38 -12.53 9.89
N LEU A 173 11.97 -11.68 8.94
CA LEU A 173 12.68 -11.46 7.68
C LEU A 173 14.07 -10.87 7.91
N LEU A 174 14.20 -9.88 8.78
CA LEU A 174 15.48 -9.25 9.10
C LEU A 174 16.44 -10.19 9.86
N ARG A 175 15.90 -11.12 10.67
CA ARG A 175 16.70 -12.18 11.30
C ARG A 175 17.22 -13.19 10.26
N ALA A 176 16.38 -13.56 9.30
CA ALA A 176 16.78 -14.47 8.22
C ALA A 176 17.90 -13.85 7.35
N MET A 177 17.78 -12.57 6.99
CA MET A 177 18.82 -11.86 6.22
C MET A 177 20.16 -11.73 6.97
N LYS A 178 20.14 -11.65 8.30
CA LYS A 178 21.38 -11.61 9.12
C LYS A 178 22.04 -12.97 9.28
N SER A 179 21.34 -14.08 9.06
CA SER A 179 21.90 -15.44 9.17
C SER A 179 22.59 -15.92 7.89
N GLU A 180 22.38 -15.21 6.77
CA GLU A 180 22.97 -15.51 5.47
C GLU A 180 24.18 -14.60 5.11
N ALA A 181 24.55 -13.67 5.98
CA ALA A 181 25.72 -12.78 5.86
C ALA A 181 26.84 -13.20 6.82
#